data_641d2544c2ee11283d63361340abd21d
#
_entry.id   641d2544c2ee11283d63361340abd21d
#
_cell.length_a   1.000
_cell.length_b   1.000
_cell.length_c   1.000
_cell.angle_alpha   90.00
_cell.angle_beta   90.00
_cell.angle_gamma   90.00
#
_symmetry.space_group_name_H-M   'P 1'
#
loop_
_entity.id
_entity.type
_entity.pdbx_description
1 polymer ?
#
loop_
_entity_poly.entity_id
_entity_poly.type
_entity_poly.pdbx_seq_one_letter_code
_entity_poly.pdbx_strand_id
1 'polypeptide(L)'
;MSFFPLRPVPVADGAASLYEEWLAWLRESLNDSDCDRNELCREVLTDIYYPDLSSSDQAGLSSTAKVALAHMDPRNVTLEPEYYEEIDLAKYEPRKPLLWLWEMFDRSSLGENIDLGIRFRRVLARHVFNSCGKNFKAFTHVRFSFGYNMDVGDDVVVHRHVLLDDRGGIEMGNRSSVSDFANVYSHSHNIVDGRIVYLPRTVIGQGARITYHATILAGTHVAEDSMVGAGSMLTRSTDPHWVYVGVPARKNKEKSAEERASKAPPTSDT
;
A
#
# COMPACT_ATOMS: atom_id res chain seq x y z
N MET A 1 14.30 -13.82 -9.48
CA MET A 1 13.72 -14.54 -8.31
C MET A 1 13.02 -13.55 -7.40
N SER A 2 11.94 -13.95 -6.73
CA SER A 2 11.29 -13.15 -5.71
C SER A 2 12.22 -13.04 -4.50
N PHE A 3 12.43 -11.83 -3.97
CA PHE A 3 13.23 -11.61 -2.75
C PHE A 3 12.67 -12.38 -1.53
N PHE A 4 11.37 -12.55 -1.48
CA PHE A 4 10.70 -13.47 -0.58
C PHE A 4 10.27 -14.69 -1.38
N PRO A 5 10.80 -15.89 -1.06
CA PRO A 5 10.42 -17.11 -1.74
C PRO A 5 9.01 -17.51 -1.34
N LEU A 6 8.01 -16.81 -1.88
CA LEU A 6 6.65 -17.28 -1.82
C LEU A 6 6.57 -18.51 -2.71
N ARG A 7 6.10 -19.60 -2.14
CA ARG A 7 5.84 -20.81 -2.90
C ARG A 7 4.87 -20.49 -4.05
N PRO A 8 5.18 -20.83 -5.31
CA PRO A 8 4.22 -20.70 -6.38
C PRO A 8 3.03 -21.59 -6.08
N VAL A 9 1.84 -21.01 -6.08
CA VAL A 9 0.57 -21.73 -5.94
C VAL A 9 -0.14 -21.63 -7.27
N PRO A 10 -0.29 -22.74 -8.02
CA PRO A 10 -0.99 -22.69 -9.30
C PRO A 10 -2.47 -22.38 -9.06
N VAL A 11 -2.99 -21.47 -9.84
CA VAL A 11 -4.42 -21.22 -10.00
C VAL A 11 -4.92 -22.09 -11.14
N ALA A 12 -6.17 -22.55 -11.09
CA ALA A 12 -6.76 -23.31 -12.20
C ALA A 12 -6.66 -22.52 -13.52
N ASP A 13 -6.29 -23.19 -14.62
CA ASP A 13 -5.94 -22.54 -15.88
C ASP A 13 -7.01 -21.55 -16.38
N GLY A 14 -8.30 -21.91 -16.29
CA GLY A 14 -9.38 -21.01 -16.69
C GLY A 14 -9.46 -19.73 -15.83
N ALA A 15 -9.25 -19.82 -14.52
CA ALA A 15 -9.24 -18.67 -13.64
C ALA A 15 -7.97 -17.81 -13.84
N ALA A 16 -6.83 -18.45 -14.10
CA ALA A 16 -5.57 -17.74 -14.37
C ALA A 16 -5.69 -16.86 -15.61
N SER A 17 -6.29 -17.38 -16.69
CA SER A 17 -6.54 -16.63 -17.93
C SER A 17 -7.47 -15.44 -17.70
N LEU A 18 -8.60 -15.66 -16.99
CA LEU A 18 -9.54 -14.59 -16.65
C LEU A 18 -8.88 -13.47 -15.83
N TYR A 19 -8.04 -13.83 -14.84
CA TYR A 19 -7.33 -12.84 -14.04
C TYR A 19 -6.35 -12.04 -14.90
N GLU A 20 -5.62 -12.68 -15.79
CA GLU A 20 -4.67 -11.97 -16.66
C GLU A 20 -5.37 -11.05 -17.64
N GLU A 21 -6.45 -11.50 -18.29
CA GLU A 21 -7.26 -10.69 -19.20
C GLU A 21 -7.83 -9.45 -18.49
N TRP A 22 -8.41 -9.63 -17.31
CA TRP A 22 -8.96 -8.52 -16.53
C TRP A 22 -7.89 -7.53 -16.07
N LEU A 23 -6.75 -8.02 -15.59
CA LEU A 23 -5.64 -7.17 -15.16
C LEU A 23 -4.95 -6.47 -16.35
N ALA A 24 -4.94 -7.10 -17.53
CA ALA A 24 -4.44 -6.47 -18.75
C ALA A 24 -5.34 -5.31 -19.17
N TRP A 25 -6.65 -5.55 -19.21
CA TRP A 25 -7.64 -4.52 -19.49
C TRP A 25 -7.54 -3.34 -18.52
N LEU A 26 -7.48 -3.59 -17.21
CA LEU A 26 -7.35 -2.55 -16.22
C LEU A 26 -6.05 -1.73 -16.40
N ARG A 27 -4.96 -2.39 -16.72
CA ARG A 27 -3.66 -1.75 -16.98
C ARG A 27 -3.70 -0.87 -18.23
N GLU A 28 -4.31 -1.35 -19.29
CA GLU A 28 -4.50 -0.61 -20.54
C GLU A 28 -5.38 0.61 -20.31
N SER A 29 -6.53 0.44 -19.65
CA SER A 29 -7.43 1.55 -19.30
C SER A 29 -6.74 2.63 -18.47
N LEU A 30 -5.96 2.26 -17.45
CA LEU A 30 -5.26 3.23 -16.60
C LEU A 30 -4.08 3.93 -17.30
N ASN A 31 -3.52 3.34 -18.35
CA ASN A 31 -2.47 3.94 -19.16
C ASN A 31 -3.01 4.84 -20.29
N ASP A 32 -4.29 4.76 -20.57
CA ASP A 32 -4.94 5.67 -21.52
C ASP A 32 -5.04 7.08 -20.90
N SER A 33 -4.53 8.08 -21.62
CA SER A 33 -4.57 9.48 -21.18
C SER A 33 -5.99 10.03 -21.08
N ASP A 34 -6.93 9.48 -21.83
CA ASP A 34 -8.33 9.91 -21.89
C ASP A 34 -9.22 9.17 -20.86
N CYS A 35 -8.63 8.28 -20.06
CA CYS A 35 -9.35 7.51 -19.05
C CYS A 35 -9.98 8.41 -17.98
N ASP A 36 -11.30 8.41 -17.89
CA ASP A 36 -11.99 8.91 -16.71
C ASP A 36 -11.90 7.88 -15.58
N ARG A 37 -10.96 8.12 -14.64
CA ARG A 37 -10.73 7.22 -13.50
C ARG A 37 -11.92 7.12 -12.56
N ASN A 38 -12.82 8.11 -12.53
CA ASN A 38 -14.05 8.03 -11.73
C ASN A 38 -15.03 7.04 -12.36
N GLU A 39 -15.21 7.10 -13.68
CA GLU A 39 -16.07 6.15 -14.37
C GLU A 39 -15.49 4.73 -14.31
N LEU A 40 -14.19 4.56 -14.55
CA LEU A 40 -13.53 3.27 -14.42
C LEU A 40 -13.71 2.67 -13.02
N CYS A 41 -13.51 3.47 -11.97
CA CYS A 41 -13.70 3.05 -10.59
C CYS A 41 -15.16 2.63 -10.33
N ARG A 42 -16.12 3.46 -10.76
CA ARG A 42 -17.55 3.19 -10.61
C ARG A 42 -17.95 1.90 -11.33
N GLU A 43 -17.50 1.70 -12.56
CA GLU A 43 -17.76 0.49 -13.35
C GLU A 43 -17.22 -0.75 -12.64
N VAL A 44 -15.94 -0.78 -12.33
CA VAL A 44 -15.29 -1.93 -11.67
C VAL A 44 -15.95 -2.26 -10.34
N LEU A 45 -16.25 -1.27 -9.50
CA LEU A 45 -16.88 -1.52 -8.21
C LEU A 45 -18.35 -1.97 -8.36
N THR A 46 -19.08 -1.40 -9.33
CA THR A 46 -20.46 -1.83 -9.60
C THR A 46 -20.48 -3.28 -10.03
N ASP A 47 -19.60 -3.70 -10.92
CA ASP A 47 -19.53 -5.09 -11.39
C ASP A 47 -19.10 -6.06 -10.28
N ILE A 48 -18.21 -5.65 -9.37
CA ILE A 48 -17.80 -6.49 -8.23
C ILE A 48 -18.93 -6.67 -7.22
N TYR A 49 -19.68 -5.60 -6.90
CA TYR A 49 -20.63 -5.60 -5.79
C TYR A 49 -22.08 -5.82 -6.22
N TYR A 50 -22.42 -5.44 -7.46
CA TYR A 50 -23.78 -5.41 -7.99
C TYR A 50 -23.82 -5.81 -9.46
N PRO A 51 -23.32 -7.00 -9.86
CA PRO A 51 -23.18 -7.39 -11.25
C PRO A 51 -24.53 -7.38 -12.02
N ASP A 52 -25.63 -7.64 -11.33
CA ASP A 52 -26.97 -7.64 -11.93
C ASP A 52 -27.56 -6.23 -12.11
N LEU A 53 -26.96 -5.20 -11.48
CA LEU A 53 -27.44 -3.82 -11.53
C LEU A 53 -26.67 -2.93 -12.50
N SER A 54 -25.54 -3.37 -13.01
CA SER A 54 -24.72 -2.62 -13.95
C SER A 54 -25.49 -2.30 -15.27
N SER A 55 -26.46 -3.13 -15.63
CA SER A 55 -27.24 -3.04 -16.87
C SER A 55 -28.74 -2.83 -16.66
N SER A 56 -29.26 -2.73 -15.42
CA SER A 56 -30.70 -2.69 -15.14
C SER A 56 -31.23 -1.28 -14.85
N ASP A 57 -32.53 -1.11 -15.04
CA ASP A 57 -33.27 0.12 -14.66
C ASP A 57 -33.25 0.29 -13.12
N GLN A 58 -32.63 1.37 -12.66
CA GLN A 58 -32.51 1.71 -11.23
C GLN A 58 -33.80 2.31 -10.64
N ALA A 59 -34.85 2.54 -11.44
CA ALA A 59 -36.06 3.23 -11.01
C ALA A 59 -36.79 2.49 -9.87
N GLY A 60 -36.76 1.15 -9.89
CA GLY A 60 -37.41 0.29 -8.89
C GLY A 60 -36.63 0.05 -7.60
N LEU A 61 -35.40 0.57 -7.47
CA LEU A 61 -34.56 0.34 -6.30
C LEU A 61 -35.07 1.07 -5.05
N SER A 62 -34.90 0.46 -3.88
CA SER A 62 -35.11 1.10 -2.58
C SER A 62 -34.11 2.26 -2.38
N SER A 63 -34.42 3.20 -1.48
CA SER A 63 -33.53 4.31 -1.16
C SER A 63 -32.16 3.82 -0.69
N THR A 64 -32.10 2.77 0.14
CA THR A 64 -30.85 2.18 0.61
C THR A 64 -30.03 1.61 -0.53
N ALA A 65 -30.65 0.89 -1.48
CA ALA A 65 -29.95 0.35 -2.64
C ALA A 65 -29.40 1.47 -3.54
N LYS A 66 -30.15 2.56 -3.71
CA LYS A 66 -29.67 3.76 -4.45
C LYS A 66 -28.47 4.40 -3.78
N VAL A 67 -28.47 4.53 -2.45
CA VAL A 67 -27.33 5.06 -1.69
C VAL A 67 -26.13 4.11 -1.83
N ALA A 68 -26.32 2.80 -1.70
CA ALA A 68 -25.25 1.83 -1.84
C ALA A 68 -24.61 1.86 -3.24
N LEU A 69 -25.44 1.98 -4.27
CA LEU A 69 -24.96 2.09 -5.65
C LEU A 69 -24.25 3.42 -5.91
N ALA A 70 -24.78 4.53 -5.38
CA ALA A 70 -24.14 5.83 -5.49
C ALA A 70 -22.73 5.85 -4.85
N HIS A 71 -22.50 5.02 -3.84
CA HIS A 71 -21.18 4.87 -3.17
C HIS A 71 -20.12 4.21 -4.02
N MET A 72 -20.49 3.54 -5.11
CA MET A 72 -19.51 2.97 -6.05
C MET A 72 -18.81 4.08 -6.86
N ASP A 73 -19.40 5.25 -6.97
CA ASP A 73 -18.82 6.42 -7.62
C ASP A 73 -17.96 7.23 -6.63
N PRO A 74 -16.64 7.35 -6.83
CA PRO A 74 -15.74 8.05 -5.90
C PRO A 74 -16.04 9.54 -5.76
N ARG A 75 -16.78 10.16 -6.71
CA ARG A 75 -17.25 11.56 -6.61
C ARG A 75 -18.28 11.76 -5.49
N ASN A 76 -18.97 10.69 -5.09
CA ASN A 76 -19.98 10.70 -4.03
C ASN A 76 -19.40 10.31 -2.65
N VAL A 77 -18.11 10.07 -2.56
CA VAL A 77 -17.43 9.57 -1.35
C VAL A 77 -16.46 10.64 -0.83
N THR A 78 -16.42 10.82 0.47
CA THR A 78 -15.39 11.60 1.15
C THR A 78 -14.43 10.63 1.82
N LEU A 79 -13.13 10.77 1.52
CA LEU A 79 -12.07 10.02 2.17
C LEU A 79 -11.40 10.86 3.25
N GLU A 80 -10.85 10.21 4.27
CA GLU A 80 -10.22 10.87 5.42
C GLU A 80 -9.17 11.94 5.01
N PRO A 81 -8.31 11.71 4.01
CA PRO A 81 -7.32 12.72 3.58
C PRO A 81 -7.90 14.06 3.13
N GLU A 82 -9.14 14.09 2.68
CA GLU A 82 -9.81 15.33 2.24
C GLU A 82 -10.10 16.30 3.38
N TYR A 83 -9.96 15.85 4.64
CA TYR A 83 -10.10 16.70 5.83
C TYR A 83 -8.78 17.36 6.26
N TYR A 84 -7.65 17.02 5.64
CA TYR A 84 -6.34 17.53 6.04
C TYR A 84 -5.97 18.78 5.24
N GLU A 85 -5.59 19.86 5.94
CA GLU A 85 -5.26 21.15 5.32
C GLU A 85 -4.04 21.09 4.40
N GLU A 86 -3.11 20.16 4.64
CA GLU A 86 -1.90 19.99 3.85
C GLU A 86 -2.10 19.21 2.54
N ILE A 87 -3.31 18.83 2.19
CA ILE A 87 -3.62 18.10 0.95
C ILE A 87 -3.25 18.94 -0.28
N ASP A 88 -2.52 18.35 -1.21
CA ASP A 88 -2.30 18.88 -2.56
C ASP A 88 -3.40 18.34 -3.48
N LEU A 89 -4.46 19.11 -3.66
CA LEU A 89 -5.63 18.71 -4.45
C LEU A 89 -5.26 18.36 -5.90
N ALA A 90 -4.32 19.09 -6.51
CA ALA A 90 -3.89 18.80 -7.88
C ALA A 90 -3.24 17.41 -8.03
N LYS A 91 -2.58 16.94 -6.98
CA LYS A 91 -2.03 15.58 -6.93
C LYS A 91 -3.04 14.55 -6.47
N TYR A 92 -3.95 14.94 -5.56
CA TYR A 92 -4.88 14.02 -4.92
C TYR A 92 -6.06 13.64 -5.81
N GLU A 93 -6.71 14.63 -6.43
CA GLU A 93 -7.93 14.40 -7.23
C GLU A 93 -7.77 13.30 -8.30
N PRO A 94 -6.68 13.24 -9.08
CA PRO A 94 -6.50 12.14 -10.05
C PRO A 94 -6.26 10.76 -9.40
N ARG A 95 -5.96 10.71 -8.12
CA ARG A 95 -5.66 9.49 -7.36
C ARG A 95 -6.82 9.00 -6.51
N LYS A 96 -7.69 9.90 -6.06
CA LYS A 96 -8.84 9.57 -5.23
C LYS A 96 -9.68 8.39 -5.75
N PRO A 97 -10.03 8.32 -7.06
CA PRO A 97 -10.77 7.18 -7.59
C PRO A 97 -10.04 5.85 -7.38
N LEU A 98 -8.72 5.85 -7.52
CA LEU A 98 -7.89 4.65 -7.36
C LEU A 98 -7.67 4.28 -5.89
N LEU A 99 -7.64 5.26 -4.99
CA LEU A 99 -7.63 5.04 -3.54
C LEU A 99 -8.94 4.35 -3.10
N TRP A 100 -10.07 4.87 -3.57
CA TRP A 100 -11.37 4.29 -3.29
C TRP A 100 -11.51 2.87 -3.89
N LEU A 101 -11.06 2.69 -5.13
CA LEU A 101 -11.04 1.38 -5.78
C LEU A 101 -10.18 0.38 -5.01
N TRP A 102 -9.00 0.80 -4.52
CA TRP A 102 -8.14 -0.04 -3.69
C TRP A 102 -8.84 -0.48 -2.40
N GLU A 103 -9.40 0.47 -1.66
CA GLU A 103 -10.07 0.17 -0.39
C GLU A 103 -11.29 -0.73 -0.57
N MET A 104 -12.10 -0.47 -1.57
CA MET A 104 -13.31 -1.26 -1.82
C MET A 104 -12.96 -2.63 -2.38
N PHE A 105 -11.98 -2.75 -3.26
CA PHE A 105 -11.49 -4.06 -3.70
C PHE A 105 -11.04 -4.92 -2.51
N ASP A 106 -10.32 -4.35 -1.55
CA ASP A 106 -9.88 -5.06 -0.35
C ASP A 106 -11.04 -5.54 0.55
N ARG A 107 -12.19 -4.90 0.48
CA ARG A 107 -13.41 -5.33 1.21
C ARG A 107 -14.22 -6.40 0.47
N SER A 108 -13.88 -6.69 -0.77
CA SER A 108 -14.53 -7.74 -1.56
C SER A 108 -13.85 -9.10 -1.37
N SER A 109 -14.54 -10.17 -1.77
CA SER A 109 -13.96 -11.52 -1.79
C SER A 109 -12.75 -11.62 -2.74
N LEU A 110 -12.68 -10.77 -3.77
CA LEU A 110 -11.55 -10.72 -4.71
C LEU A 110 -10.28 -10.20 -4.03
N GLY A 111 -10.42 -9.26 -3.09
CA GLY A 111 -9.31 -8.69 -2.34
C GLY A 111 -8.60 -9.69 -1.42
N GLU A 112 -9.32 -10.70 -0.94
CA GLU A 112 -8.76 -11.78 -0.11
C GLU A 112 -7.97 -12.81 -0.93
N ASN A 113 -8.14 -12.85 -2.25
CA ASN A 113 -7.34 -13.71 -3.12
C ASN A 113 -5.91 -13.16 -3.22
N ILE A 114 -4.95 -13.92 -2.69
CA ILE A 114 -3.56 -13.46 -2.58
C ILE A 114 -2.93 -13.23 -3.96
N ASP A 115 -3.09 -14.14 -4.92
CA ASP A 115 -2.51 -14.01 -6.25
C ASP A 115 -3.12 -12.82 -7.01
N LEU A 116 -4.43 -12.81 -7.15
CA LEU A 116 -5.15 -11.73 -7.84
C LEU A 116 -4.93 -10.39 -7.13
N GLY A 117 -5.07 -10.37 -5.81
CA GLY A 117 -4.99 -9.14 -5.03
C GLY A 117 -3.62 -8.47 -5.09
N ILE A 118 -2.51 -9.21 -4.99
CA ILE A 118 -1.16 -8.64 -5.13
C ILE A 118 -0.96 -8.06 -6.53
N ARG A 119 -1.42 -8.76 -7.57
CA ARG A 119 -1.29 -8.28 -8.96
C ARG A 119 -2.14 -7.04 -9.20
N PHE A 120 -3.36 -7.02 -8.72
CA PHE A 120 -4.27 -5.87 -8.80
C PHE A 120 -3.68 -4.63 -8.10
N ARG A 121 -3.27 -4.75 -6.83
CA ARG A 121 -2.70 -3.64 -6.06
C ARG A 121 -1.41 -3.11 -6.69
N ARG A 122 -0.62 -3.98 -7.33
CA ARG A 122 0.58 -3.56 -8.09
C ARG A 122 0.22 -2.72 -9.31
N VAL A 123 -0.89 -3.02 -10.00
CA VAL A 123 -1.37 -2.16 -11.11
C VAL A 123 -1.74 -0.79 -10.56
N LEU A 124 -2.55 -0.71 -9.52
CA LEU A 124 -2.98 0.57 -8.94
C LEU A 124 -1.82 1.38 -8.35
N ALA A 125 -0.88 0.73 -7.66
CA ALA A 125 0.24 1.39 -7.00
C ALA A 125 1.07 2.27 -7.94
N ARG A 126 1.21 1.88 -9.21
CA ARG A 126 1.92 2.66 -10.24
C ARG A 126 1.26 3.98 -10.61
N HIS A 127 -0.03 4.12 -10.33
CA HIS A 127 -0.82 5.31 -10.61
C HIS A 127 -1.17 6.11 -9.35
N VAL A 128 -1.07 5.47 -8.19
CA VAL A 128 -1.35 6.07 -6.88
C VAL A 128 -0.08 6.67 -6.28
N PHE A 129 1.03 5.92 -6.26
CA PHE A 129 2.28 6.38 -5.65
C PHE A 129 3.03 7.38 -6.56
N ASN A 130 3.89 8.19 -5.94
CA ASN A 130 4.80 9.05 -6.68
C ASN A 130 5.76 8.22 -7.54
N SER A 131 6.31 7.15 -6.95
CA SER A 131 7.09 6.16 -7.67
C SER A 131 6.85 4.75 -7.12
N CYS A 132 6.83 3.75 -8.01
CA CYS A 132 6.65 2.35 -7.65
C CYS A 132 7.55 1.46 -8.50
N GLY A 133 8.51 0.80 -7.84
CA GLY A 133 9.46 -0.09 -8.45
C GLY A 133 8.86 -1.43 -8.91
N LYS A 134 9.74 -2.29 -9.41
CA LYS A 134 9.36 -3.62 -9.91
C LYS A 134 8.97 -4.53 -8.75
N ASN A 135 8.04 -5.46 -9.06
CA ASN A 135 7.66 -6.56 -8.16
C ASN A 135 7.16 -6.12 -6.77
N PHE A 136 6.60 -4.91 -6.65
CA PHE A 136 5.91 -4.48 -5.44
C PHE A 136 4.80 -5.45 -5.07
N LYS A 137 4.70 -5.78 -3.78
CA LYS A 137 3.66 -6.66 -3.24
C LYS A 137 2.98 -5.99 -2.05
N ALA A 138 1.70 -5.72 -2.18
CA ALA A 138 0.84 -5.34 -1.07
C ALA A 138 -0.20 -6.43 -0.84
N PHE A 139 -0.30 -6.89 0.41
CA PHE A 139 -1.38 -7.76 0.84
C PHE A 139 -2.64 -6.93 1.14
N THR A 140 -3.71 -7.58 1.57
CA THR A 140 -5.00 -6.94 1.80
C THR A 140 -4.97 -5.95 2.97
N HIS A 141 -5.81 -4.93 2.92
CA HIS A 141 -5.98 -3.89 3.94
C HIS A 141 -4.73 -3.06 4.23
N VAL A 142 -3.87 -2.87 3.25
CA VAL A 142 -2.82 -1.83 3.32
C VAL A 142 -3.46 -0.48 3.07
N ARG A 143 -3.24 0.48 3.99
CA ARG A 143 -3.76 1.84 3.91
C ARG A 143 -2.66 2.86 3.83
N PHE A 144 -2.93 3.93 3.14
CA PHE A 144 -2.10 5.14 3.05
C PHE A 144 -3.00 6.37 3.01
N SER A 145 -2.45 7.54 3.35
CA SER A 145 -3.23 8.78 3.41
C SER A 145 -3.44 9.36 2.00
N PHE A 146 -2.37 9.83 1.39
CA PHE A 146 -2.44 10.50 0.09
C PHE A 146 -2.02 9.62 -1.09
N GLY A 147 -1.11 8.69 -0.87
CA GLY A 147 -0.47 7.88 -1.90
C GLY A 147 0.58 8.65 -2.73
N TYR A 148 0.32 9.91 -3.09
CA TYR A 148 1.24 10.70 -3.92
C TYR A 148 2.55 11.08 -3.22
N ASN A 149 2.68 10.87 -1.92
CA ASN A 149 3.90 11.10 -1.15
C ASN A 149 4.68 9.80 -0.84
N MET A 150 4.31 8.71 -1.53
CA MET A 150 4.99 7.41 -1.42
C MET A 150 6.02 7.24 -2.51
N ASP A 151 7.27 6.94 -2.13
CA ASP A 151 8.31 6.48 -3.06
C ASP A 151 8.71 5.05 -2.69
N VAL A 152 8.47 4.12 -3.60
CA VAL A 152 8.61 2.69 -3.35
C VAL A 152 9.60 2.07 -4.34
N GLY A 153 10.63 1.44 -3.81
CA GLY A 153 11.66 0.76 -4.60
C GLY A 153 11.24 -0.61 -5.13
N ASP A 154 12.22 -1.34 -5.66
CA ASP A 154 12.06 -2.69 -6.20
C ASP A 154 11.91 -3.73 -5.10
N ASP A 155 11.10 -4.78 -5.36
CA ASP A 155 10.91 -5.95 -4.48
C ASP A 155 10.42 -5.62 -3.06
N VAL A 156 9.74 -4.50 -2.87
CA VAL A 156 9.16 -4.10 -1.59
C VAL A 156 7.94 -4.97 -1.29
N VAL A 157 7.80 -5.37 -0.02
CA VAL A 157 6.65 -6.15 0.46
C VAL A 157 5.97 -5.45 1.63
N VAL A 158 4.67 -5.23 1.52
CA VAL A 158 3.81 -4.70 2.58
C VAL A 158 2.73 -5.72 2.90
N HIS A 159 2.73 -6.21 4.13
CA HIS A 159 1.78 -7.23 4.58
C HIS A 159 0.43 -6.62 5.01
N ARG A 160 -0.46 -7.50 5.50
CA ARG A 160 -1.86 -7.15 5.81
C ARG A 160 -1.98 -6.12 6.93
N HIS A 161 -3.00 -5.27 6.83
CA HIS A 161 -3.38 -4.28 7.87
C HIS A 161 -2.26 -3.31 8.24
N VAL A 162 -1.37 -3.00 7.31
CA VAL A 162 -0.33 -2.00 7.48
C VAL A 162 -0.90 -0.62 7.18
N LEU A 163 -0.60 0.34 8.05
CA LEU A 163 -0.82 1.76 7.80
C LEU A 163 0.49 2.44 7.38
N LEU A 164 0.47 3.07 6.22
CA LEU A 164 1.54 3.93 5.71
C LEU A 164 1.00 5.35 5.64
N ASP A 165 1.17 6.10 6.72
CA ASP A 165 0.71 7.49 6.77
C ASP A 165 1.71 8.40 6.07
N ASP A 166 1.49 8.63 4.79
CA ASP A 166 2.39 9.34 3.89
C ASP A 166 2.15 10.86 3.83
N ARG A 167 1.53 11.46 4.85
CA ARG A 167 1.25 12.91 4.89
C ARG A 167 2.52 13.75 4.69
N GLY A 168 3.63 13.42 5.39
CA GLY A 168 4.94 14.03 5.24
C GLY A 168 5.88 13.32 4.25
N GLY A 169 5.41 12.20 3.68
CA GLY A 169 6.16 11.38 2.74
C GLY A 169 6.82 10.16 3.36
N ILE A 170 6.75 9.05 2.64
CA ILE A 170 7.41 7.79 3.00
C ILE A 170 8.26 7.30 1.82
N GLU A 171 9.52 6.98 2.12
CA GLU A 171 10.41 6.31 1.18
C GLU A 171 10.67 4.88 1.63
N MET A 172 10.49 3.92 0.72
CA MET A 172 10.77 2.51 0.95
C MET A 172 11.84 2.02 -0.02
N GLY A 173 13.03 1.77 0.48
CA GLY A 173 14.16 1.27 -0.30
C GLY A 173 13.95 -0.15 -0.81
N ASN A 174 14.72 -0.53 -1.83
CA ASN A 174 14.65 -1.84 -2.46
C ASN A 174 14.70 -2.98 -1.43
N ARG A 175 13.87 -4.01 -1.63
CA ARG A 175 13.82 -5.21 -0.77
C ARG A 175 13.46 -4.95 0.69
N SER A 176 12.93 -3.78 1.01
CA SER A 176 12.39 -3.52 2.34
C SER A 176 11.05 -4.22 2.55
N SER A 177 10.69 -4.42 3.81
CA SER A 177 9.40 -5.06 4.14
C SER A 177 8.77 -4.49 5.41
N VAL A 178 7.44 -4.42 5.38
CA VAL A 178 6.60 -4.04 6.52
C VAL A 178 5.62 -5.18 6.78
N SER A 179 5.69 -5.78 7.98
CA SER A 179 4.87 -6.93 8.37
C SER A 179 3.51 -6.51 8.91
N ASP A 180 2.64 -7.50 9.10
CA ASP A 180 1.23 -7.31 9.46
C ASP A 180 1.05 -6.40 10.69
N PHE A 181 0.06 -5.51 10.61
CA PHE A 181 -0.35 -4.57 11.66
C PHE A 181 0.72 -3.57 12.10
N ALA A 182 1.82 -3.43 11.36
CA ALA A 182 2.78 -2.38 11.62
C ALA A 182 2.27 -1.03 11.09
N ASN A 183 2.71 0.07 11.74
CA ASN A 183 2.33 1.41 11.34
C ASN A 183 3.58 2.25 11.08
N VAL A 184 3.57 2.99 9.98
CA VAL A 184 4.63 3.93 9.61
C VAL A 184 4.02 5.31 9.46
N TYR A 185 4.46 6.24 10.30
CA TYR A 185 3.97 7.61 10.29
C TYR A 185 4.99 8.57 9.68
N SER A 186 4.51 9.57 8.97
CA SER A 186 5.31 10.70 8.49
C SER A 186 4.73 12.06 8.89
N HIS A 187 3.79 12.08 9.83
CA HIS A 187 3.34 13.31 10.45
C HIS A 187 3.36 13.22 11.98
N SER A 188 3.40 14.35 12.63
CA SER A 188 3.19 14.49 14.07
C SER A 188 2.56 15.83 14.39
N HIS A 189 2.00 15.96 15.58
CA HIS A 189 1.41 17.21 16.08
C HIS A 189 2.29 17.85 17.15
N ASN A 190 2.22 19.17 17.24
CA ASN A 190 2.80 19.89 18.36
C ASN A 190 2.06 19.49 19.65
N ILE A 191 2.81 19.22 20.72
CA ILE A 191 2.25 18.73 21.99
C ILE A 191 1.46 19.80 22.76
N VAL A 192 1.66 21.08 22.45
CA VAL A 192 0.95 22.20 23.09
C VAL A 192 -0.22 22.66 22.26
N ASP A 193 -0.04 22.79 20.93
CA ASP A 193 -1.09 23.15 20.00
C ASP A 193 -1.21 22.08 18.89
N GLY A 194 -2.17 21.19 19.05
CA GLY A 194 -2.40 20.08 18.14
C GLY A 194 -2.81 20.49 16.71
N ARG A 195 -3.10 21.78 16.46
CA ARG A 195 -3.36 22.32 15.12
C ARG A 195 -2.08 22.47 14.28
N ILE A 196 -0.94 22.56 14.95
CA ILE A 196 0.36 22.64 14.29
C ILE A 196 0.80 21.23 13.92
N VAL A 197 0.85 20.96 12.64
CA VAL A 197 1.25 19.65 12.08
C VAL A 197 2.69 19.75 11.56
N TYR A 198 3.51 18.76 11.91
CA TYR A 198 4.85 18.58 11.37
C TYR A 198 4.81 17.41 10.38
N LEU A 199 5.43 17.57 9.23
CA LEU A 199 5.39 16.63 8.10
C LEU A 199 6.80 16.12 7.73
N PRO A 200 7.56 15.55 8.67
CA PRO A 200 8.89 15.05 8.36
C PRO A 200 8.81 13.73 7.59
N ARG A 201 9.58 13.62 6.52
CA ARG A 201 9.69 12.39 5.73
C ARG A 201 10.24 11.25 6.56
N THR A 202 9.62 10.07 6.45
CA THR A 202 10.08 8.82 7.07
C THR A 202 10.71 7.92 6.00
N VAL A 203 11.86 7.33 6.30
CA VAL A 203 12.64 6.52 5.36
C VAL A 203 12.81 5.12 5.88
N ILE A 204 12.47 4.12 5.07
CA ILE A 204 12.74 2.71 5.30
C ILE A 204 13.82 2.30 4.30
N GLY A 205 15.05 2.12 4.79
CA GLY A 205 16.23 1.84 3.96
C GLY A 205 16.16 0.49 3.23
N GLN A 206 17.08 0.30 2.29
CA GLN A 206 17.19 -0.92 1.53
C GLN A 206 17.33 -2.15 2.42
N GLY A 207 16.53 -3.20 2.16
CA GLY A 207 16.57 -4.44 2.94
C GLY A 207 16.11 -4.32 4.39
N ALA A 208 15.69 -3.13 4.85
CA ALA A 208 15.18 -2.93 6.19
C ALA A 208 13.87 -3.69 6.42
N ARG A 209 13.66 -4.14 7.65
CA ARG A 209 12.50 -4.95 8.01
C ARG A 209 11.78 -4.36 9.22
N ILE A 210 10.53 -3.99 9.02
CA ILE A 210 9.60 -3.61 10.08
C ILE A 210 8.75 -4.85 10.39
N THR A 211 8.81 -5.35 11.63
CA THR A 211 8.11 -6.58 11.96
C THR A 211 6.75 -6.32 12.63
N TYR A 212 6.02 -7.39 12.94
CA TYR A 212 4.61 -7.35 13.36
C TYR A 212 4.32 -6.31 14.46
N HIS A 213 3.26 -5.54 14.28
CA HIS A 213 2.79 -4.54 15.26
C HIS A 213 3.83 -3.48 15.65
N ALA A 214 4.91 -3.33 14.90
CA ALA A 214 5.88 -2.28 15.16
C ALA A 214 5.33 -0.92 14.72
N THR A 215 5.71 0.13 15.45
CA THR A 215 5.34 1.52 15.13
C THR A 215 6.60 2.31 14.82
N ILE A 216 6.63 2.94 13.65
CA ILE A 216 7.70 3.82 13.20
C ILE A 216 7.19 5.26 13.27
N LEU A 217 7.80 6.08 14.14
CA LEU A 217 7.39 7.47 14.29
C LEU A 217 7.94 8.35 13.17
N ALA A 218 7.22 9.44 12.92
CA ALA A 218 7.49 10.40 11.87
C ALA A 218 8.92 10.95 11.90
N GLY A 219 9.53 11.09 10.72
CA GLY A 219 10.87 11.63 10.58
C GLY A 219 12.00 10.68 10.96
N THR A 220 11.72 9.42 11.26
CA THR A 220 12.75 8.43 11.55
C THR A 220 13.28 7.80 10.25
N HIS A 221 14.55 7.41 10.28
CA HIS A 221 15.20 6.64 9.24
C HIS A 221 15.53 5.25 9.77
N VAL A 222 14.85 4.22 9.27
CA VAL A 222 15.23 2.83 9.47
C VAL A 222 16.33 2.51 8.46
N ALA A 223 17.57 2.53 8.90
CA ALA A 223 18.74 2.40 8.03
C ALA A 223 18.80 1.06 7.29
N GLU A 224 19.68 0.98 6.29
CA GLU A 224 19.86 -0.21 5.46
C GLU A 224 20.02 -1.48 6.28
N ASP A 225 19.35 -2.54 5.86
CA ASP A 225 19.35 -3.88 6.48
C ASP A 225 19.08 -3.88 8.00
N SER A 226 18.54 -2.80 8.57
CA SER A 226 18.09 -2.77 9.96
C SER A 226 16.81 -3.56 10.15
N MET A 227 16.52 -3.93 11.38
CA MET A 227 15.27 -4.59 11.75
C MET A 227 14.67 -3.93 12.98
N VAL A 228 13.39 -3.59 12.90
CA VAL A 228 12.60 -3.19 14.06
C VAL A 228 11.76 -4.39 14.50
N GLY A 229 12.01 -4.86 15.72
CA GLY A 229 11.39 -6.07 16.27
C GLY A 229 9.88 -5.92 16.52
N ALA A 230 9.20 -7.05 16.65
CA ALA A 230 7.75 -7.07 16.84
C ALA A 230 7.30 -6.29 18.08
N GLY A 231 6.21 -5.53 17.97
CA GLY A 231 5.65 -4.70 19.04
C GLY A 231 6.53 -3.54 19.47
N SER A 232 7.60 -3.21 18.74
CA SER A 232 8.51 -2.15 19.08
C SER A 232 8.04 -0.79 18.57
N MET A 233 8.41 0.29 19.30
CA MET A 233 8.16 1.66 18.88
C MET A 233 9.48 2.37 18.58
N LEU A 234 9.75 2.62 17.31
CA LEU A 234 10.94 3.36 16.87
C LEU A 234 10.69 4.86 16.97
N THR A 235 11.43 5.53 17.85
CA THR A 235 11.32 6.97 18.10
C THR A 235 12.53 7.77 17.62
N ARG A 236 13.56 7.10 17.09
CA ARG A 236 14.80 7.69 16.56
C ARG A 236 15.34 6.80 15.45
N SER A 237 16.11 7.38 14.54
CA SER A 237 16.73 6.65 13.44
C SER A 237 17.64 5.53 13.93
N THR A 238 17.78 4.49 13.12
CA THR A 238 18.61 3.33 13.41
C THR A 238 19.98 3.45 12.76
N ASP A 239 20.93 2.66 13.24
CA ASP A 239 22.18 2.39 12.50
C ASP A 239 21.99 1.22 11.54
N PRO A 240 22.75 1.17 10.41
CA PRO A 240 22.71 0.04 9.48
C PRO A 240 23.02 -1.29 10.15
N HIS A 241 22.35 -2.36 9.71
CA HIS A 241 22.59 -3.75 10.13
C HIS A 241 22.25 -4.08 11.59
N TRP A 242 21.55 -3.21 12.29
CA TRP A 242 21.16 -3.43 13.69
C TRP A 242 19.71 -3.87 13.85
N VAL A 243 19.47 -4.69 14.86
CA VAL A 243 18.14 -5.02 15.36
C VAL A 243 17.80 -4.10 16.53
N TYR A 244 16.63 -3.47 16.46
CA TYR A 244 16.07 -2.59 17.49
C TYR A 244 14.81 -3.21 18.08
N VAL A 245 14.68 -3.24 19.39
CA VAL A 245 13.51 -3.82 20.08
C VAL A 245 13.07 -2.97 21.27
N GLY A 246 11.80 -3.08 21.62
CA GLY A 246 11.21 -2.49 22.83
C GLY A 246 10.46 -1.18 22.58
N VAL A 247 9.93 -0.58 23.67
CA VAL A 247 9.16 0.66 23.69
C VAL A 247 9.74 1.60 24.75
N PRO A 248 10.49 2.63 24.34
CA PRO A 248 10.98 2.92 22.98
C PRO A 248 12.05 1.92 22.54
N ALA A 249 12.16 1.71 21.24
CA ALA A 249 13.11 0.74 20.66
C ALA A 249 14.56 1.17 20.89
N ARG A 250 15.40 0.19 21.25
CA ARG A 250 16.84 0.36 21.52
C ARG A 250 17.63 -0.73 20.77
N LYS A 251 18.90 -0.45 20.52
CA LYS A 251 19.82 -1.44 19.97
C LYS A 251 19.82 -2.71 20.80
N ASN A 252 19.66 -3.85 20.13
CA ASN A 252 19.67 -5.17 20.75
C ASN A 252 20.82 -6.03 20.22
N LYS A 253 20.90 -6.26 18.91
CA LYS A 253 21.88 -7.12 18.28
C LYS A 253 22.34 -6.52 16.96
N GLU A 254 23.63 -6.58 16.67
CA GLU A 254 24.17 -6.34 15.34
C GLU A 254 24.08 -7.63 14.51
N LYS A 255 23.70 -7.51 13.27
CA LYS A 255 23.73 -8.63 12.31
C LYS A 255 25.17 -8.90 11.89
N SER A 256 25.67 -10.10 12.12
CA SER A 256 27.04 -10.48 11.73
C SER A 256 27.24 -10.41 10.21
N ALA A 257 28.51 -10.33 9.79
CA ALA A 257 28.86 -10.38 8.36
C ALA A 257 28.37 -11.67 7.70
N GLU A 258 28.41 -12.80 8.42
CA GLU A 258 27.92 -14.10 7.94
C GLU A 258 26.39 -14.11 7.77
N GLU A 259 25.63 -13.57 8.73
CA GLU A 259 24.17 -13.42 8.65
C GLU A 259 23.77 -12.52 7.47
N ARG A 260 24.59 -11.53 7.12
CA ARG A 260 24.37 -10.64 5.96
C ARG A 260 24.69 -11.34 4.65
N ALA A 261 25.79 -12.08 4.57
CA ALA A 261 26.22 -12.80 3.38
C ALA A 261 25.24 -13.91 2.98
N SER A 262 24.61 -14.58 3.95
CA SER A 262 23.61 -15.62 3.69
C SER A 262 22.33 -15.11 3.01
N LYS A 263 22.11 -13.79 2.98
CA LYS A 263 20.96 -13.13 2.33
C LYS A 263 21.20 -12.73 0.87
N ALA A 264 22.43 -12.87 0.38
CA ALA A 264 22.66 -12.65 -1.04
C ALA A 264 21.80 -13.64 -1.85
N PRO A 265 21.04 -13.17 -2.87
CA PRO A 265 20.36 -14.09 -3.76
C PRO A 265 21.43 -15.04 -4.34
N PRO A 266 21.11 -16.34 -4.53
CA PRO A 266 22.02 -17.21 -5.24
C PRO A 266 22.37 -16.51 -6.56
N THR A 267 23.66 -16.37 -6.81
CA THR A 267 24.17 -15.83 -8.08
C THR A 267 23.49 -16.63 -9.19
N SER A 268 22.79 -15.94 -10.06
CA SER A 268 22.24 -16.55 -11.26
C SER A 268 23.45 -16.97 -12.13
N ASP A 269 23.91 -18.17 -11.97
CA ASP A 269 24.69 -18.81 -13.02
C ASP A 269 23.71 -19.14 -14.15
N THR A 270 23.89 -18.38 -15.24
CA THR A 270 23.38 -18.53 -16.62
C THR A 270 21.90 -18.73 -16.79
#